data_60f8fff9543c5cd7669b8b7af0ff2e1b
#
_entry.id   60f8fff9543c5cd7669b8b7af0ff2e1b
#
_cell.length_a   1.000
_cell.length_b   1.000
_cell.length_c   1.000
_cell.angle_alpha   90.00
_cell.angle_beta   90.00
_cell.angle_gamma   90.00
#
_symmetry.space_group_name_H-M   'P 1'
#
loop_
_entity.id
_entity.type
_entity.pdbx_description
1 polymer ?
#
loop_
_entity_poly.entity_id
_entity_poly.type
_entity_poly.pdbx_seq_one_letter_code
_entity_poly.pdbx_strand_id
1 'polypeptide(L)'
;MDDSVILVKTKEEAKAFLNACQGATFTIEDITTRPVKKTPPAPFTTSTLQQEAARKLGYTVAQTMMIAQRLYESGFITYMRTDSVNLSEYATASSKDAIIHMMGERYVHPRHFETKTKGAQEAHEAIRPTYMENQSIDGTAQEKKLYDLIWKRTIASQMADAELEKTTATISI
;
A
#
# COMPACT_ATOMS: atom_id res chain seq x y z
N MET A 1 -22.43 -21.51 -8.24
CA MET A 1 -21.55 -21.79 -9.38
C MET A 1 -20.16 -22.02 -8.84
N ASP A 2 -19.63 -23.18 -9.17
CA ASP A 2 -18.35 -23.64 -8.62
C ASP A 2 -17.22 -22.85 -9.30
N ASP A 3 -16.52 -22.00 -8.56
CA ASP A 3 -15.31 -21.32 -9.01
C ASP A 3 -14.13 -22.32 -9.06
N SER A 4 -14.28 -23.36 -9.90
CA SER A 4 -13.21 -24.34 -10.08
C SER A 4 -12.08 -23.70 -10.90
N VAL A 5 -11.01 -23.32 -10.21
CA VAL A 5 -9.75 -22.94 -10.85
C VAL A 5 -9.15 -24.18 -11.50
N ILE A 6 -9.06 -24.22 -12.83
CA ILE A 6 -8.34 -25.26 -13.54
C ILE A 6 -6.86 -25.09 -13.26
N LEU A 7 -6.31 -25.92 -12.38
CA LEU A 7 -4.88 -25.99 -12.07
C LEU A 7 -4.20 -26.89 -13.12
N VAL A 8 -3.57 -26.25 -14.09
CA VAL A 8 -2.71 -26.95 -15.06
C VAL A 8 -1.37 -27.26 -14.40
N LYS A 9 -1.10 -28.52 -14.16
CA LYS A 9 0.08 -29.03 -13.42
C LYS A 9 1.22 -29.51 -14.29
N THR A 10 0.91 -29.92 -15.53
CA THR A 10 1.89 -30.49 -16.46
C THR A 10 1.90 -29.71 -17.78
N LYS A 11 3.00 -29.87 -18.54
CA LYS A 11 3.15 -29.31 -19.89
C LYS A 11 2.14 -29.91 -20.86
N GLU A 12 1.82 -31.18 -20.70
CA GLU A 12 0.88 -31.91 -21.51
C GLU A 12 -0.55 -31.38 -21.29
N GLU A 13 -0.96 -31.18 -20.04
CA GLU A 13 -2.25 -30.58 -19.71
C GLU A 13 -2.36 -29.16 -20.27
N ALA A 14 -1.29 -28.35 -20.15
CA ALA A 14 -1.27 -26.99 -20.72
C ALA A 14 -1.46 -27.02 -22.24
N LYS A 15 -0.76 -27.92 -22.94
CA LYS A 15 -0.91 -28.10 -24.38
C LYS A 15 -2.31 -28.56 -24.78
N ALA A 16 -2.87 -29.52 -24.05
CA ALA A 16 -4.23 -30.04 -24.31
C ALA A 16 -5.27 -28.90 -24.16
N PHE A 17 -5.16 -28.09 -23.11
CA PHE A 17 -6.02 -26.94 -22.90
C PHE A 17 -5.88 -25.90 -24.02
N LEU A 18 -4.65 -25.51 -24.36
CA LEU A 18 -4.42 -24.53 -25.45
C LEU A 18 -4.90 -25.04 -26.82
N ASN A 19 -4.73 -26.34 -27.09
CA ASN A 19 -5.24 -26.96 -28.33
C ASN A 19 -6.78 -26.95 -28.37
N ALA A 20 -7.44 -27.16 -27.24
CA ALA A 20 -8.89 -27.09 -27.14
C ALA A 20 -9.43 -25.66 -27.37
N CYS A 21 -8.66 -24.65 -26.98
CA CYS A 21 -9.01 -23.24 -27.25
C CYS A 21 -8.76 -22.81 -28.71
N GLN A 22 -7.96 -23.58 -29.46
CA GLN A 22 -7.60 -23.25 -30.85
C GLN A 22 -8.79 -23.42 -31.79
N GLY A 23 -9.26 -22.33 -32.39
CA GLY A 23 -10.45 -22.32 -33.25
C GLY A 23 -11.78 -22.35 -32.52
N ALA A 24 -11.79 -22.30 -31.20
CA ALA A 24 -13.01 -22.21 -30.41
C ALA A 24 -13.66 -20.83 -30.54
N THR A 25 -14.98 -20.77 -30.39
CA THR A 25 -15.73 -19.52 -30.35
C THR A 25 -15.83 -19.05 -28.90
N PHE A 26 -15.31 -17.85 -28.63
CA PHE A 26 -15.42 -17.22 -27.32
C PHE A 26 -16.69 -16.39 -27.26
N THR A 27 -17.56 -16.68 -26.30
CA THR A 27 -18.82 -15.95 -26.12
C THR A 27 -18.83 -15.29 -24.75
N ILE A 28 -19.12 -13.99 -24.69
CA ILE A 28 -19.38 -13.30 -23.44
C ILE A 28 -20.78 -13.69 -22.98
N GLU A 29 -20.87 -14.46 -21.90
CA GLU A 29 -22.15 -14.92 -21.34
C GLU A 29 -22.75 -13.89 -20.38
N ASP A 30 -21.91 -13.19 -19.64
CA ASP A 30 -22.35 -12.23 -18.64
C ASP A 30 -21.31 -11.11 -18.42
N ILE A 31 -21.79 -9.93 -18.11
CA ILE A 31 -20.97 -8.79 -17.66
C ILE A 31 -21.63 -8.21 -16.41
N THR A 32 -20.96 -8.36 -15.28
CA THR A 32 -21.44 -7.86 -13.99
C THR A 32 -20.54 -6.74 -13.50
N THR A 33 -21.11 -5.61 -13.13
CA THR A 33 -20.38 -4.52 -12.48
C THR A 33 -20.89 -4.35 -11.05
N ARG A 34 -19.97 -4.26 -10.09
CA ARG A 34 -20.30 -4.03 -8.70
C ARG A 34 -19.37 -3.01 -8.05
N PRO A 35 -19.86 -2.16 -7.13
CA PRO A 35 -19.02 -1.28 -6.35
C PRO A 35 -18.15 -2.10 -5.37
N VAL A 36 -16.89 -1.70 -5.23
CA VAL A 36 -15.92 -2.30 -4.31
C VAL A 36 -15.19 -1.18 -3.57
N LYS A 37 -15.08 -1.30 -2.26
CA LYS A 37 -14.25 -0.41 -1.44
C LYS A 37 -12.90 -1.03 -1.18
N LYS A 38 -11.84 -0.22 -1.28
CA LYS A 38 -10.48 -0.62 -0.95
C LYS A 38 -9.93 0.25 0.16
N THR A 39 -9.78 -0.35 1.33
CA THR A 39 -9.23 0.32 2.52
C THR A 39 -7.72 0.54 2.37
N PRO A 40 -7.20 1.72 2.71
CA PRO A 40 -5.77 1.98 2.72
C PRO A 40 -5.04 1.06 3.71
N PRO A 41 -3.81 0.63 3.38
CA PRO A 41 -2.98 -0.13 4.32
C PRO A 41 -2.47 0.77 5.46
N ALA A 42 -2.10 0.13 6.59
CA ALA A 42 -1.51 0.79 7.74
C ALA A 42 -0.22 1.56 7.41
N PRO A 43 0.20 2.51 8.26
CA PRO A 43 1.51 3.15 8.19
C PRO A 43 2.65 2.12 8.16
N PHE A 44 3.83 2.54 7.75
CA PHE A 44 4.96 1.62 7.58
C PHE A 44 5.58 1.16 8.89
N THR A 45 5.84 -0.14 8.97
CA THR A 45 6.88 -0.73 9.80
C THR A 45 8.19 -0.85 8.99
N THR A 46 9.31 -1.22 9.64
CA THR A 46 10.57 -1.51 8.94
C THR A 46 10.36 -2.53 7.81
N SER A 47 9.70 -3.65 8.10
CA SER A 47 9.48 -4.75 7.15
C SER A 47 8.62 -4.30 5.96
N THR A 48 7.51 -3.62 6.20
CA THR A 48 6.61 -3.17 5.14
C THR A 48 7.20 -2.04 4.29
N LEU A 49 8.03 -1.17 4.88
CA LEU A 49 8.78 -0.16 4.13
C LEU A 49 9.77 -0.82 3.17
N GLN A 50 10.54 -1.80 3.64
CA GLN A 50 11.50 -2.53 2.81
C GLN A 50 10.80 -3.22 1.61
N GLN A 51 9.69 -3.89 1.85
CA GLN A 51 8.92 -4.58 0.80
C GLN A 51 8.37 -3.60 -0.25
N GLU A 52 7.78 -2.49 0.19
CA GLU A 52 7.22 -1.50 -0.74
C GLU A 52 8.30 -0.73 -1.48
N ALA A 53 9.42 -0.39 -0.85
CA ALA A 53 10.55 0.24 -1.50
C ALA A 53 11.18 -0.68 -2.57
N ALA A 54 11.30 -1.97 -2.29
CA ALA A 54 11.74 -2.95 -3.28
C ALA A 54 10.77 -3.03 -4.47
N ARG A 55 9.48 -3.11 -4.19
CA ARG A 55 8.45 -3.27 -5.22
C ARG A 55 8.26 -2.02 -6.08
N LYS A 56 8.27 -0.82 -5.48
CA LYS A 56 7.93 0.43 -6.17
C LYS A 56 9.12 1.24 -6.65
N LEU A 57 10.25 1.14 -5.92
CA LEU A 57 11.45 1.95 -6.20
C LEU A 57 12.63 1.10 -6.70
N GLY A 58 12.53 -0.24 -6.61
CA GLY A 58 13.63 -1.15 -6.96
C GLY A 58 14.81 -1.10 -5.96
N TYR A 59 14.58 -0.63 -4.73
CA TYR A 59 15.63 -0.50 -3.73
C TYR A 59 15.87 -1.83 -3.01
N THR A 60 17.13 -2.15 -2.77
CA THR A 60 17.48 -3.27 -1.90
C THR A 60 17.14 -2.95 -0.44
N VAL A 61 17.06 -3.97 0.41
CA VAL A 61 16.86 -3.80 1.87
C VAL A 61 17.94 -2.90 2.46
N ALA A 62 19.21 -3.15 2.13
CA ALA A 62 20.33 -2.35 2.63
C ALA A 62 20.25 -0.89 2.17
N GLN A 63 19.94 -0.65 0.90
CA GLN A 63 19.76 0.70 0.35
C GLN A 63 18.59 1.43 1.01
N THR A 64 17.45 0.77 1.17
CA THR A 64 16.27 1.34 1.85
C THR A 64 16.60 1.79 3.26
N MET A 65 17.30 0.93 4.04
CA MET A 65 17.63 1.25 5.43
C MET A 65 18.69 2.34 5.54
N MET A 66 19.65 2.39 4.63
CA MET A 66 20.64 3.47 4.59
C MET A 66 19.99 4.83 4.30
N ILE A 67 19.06 4.88 3.34
CA ILE A 67 18.35 6.11 3.00
C ILE A 67 17.41 6.51 4.14
N ALA A 68 16.67 5.56 4.72
CA ALA A 68 15.78 5.82 5.86
C ALA A 68 16.55 6.34 7.09
N GLN A 69 17.78 5.83 7.34
CA GLN A 69 18.66 6.33 8.38
C GLN A 69 18.99 7.82 8.16
N ARG A 70 19.36 8.21 6.95
CA ARG A 70 19.66 9.60 6.62
C ARG A 70 18.43 10.51 6.78
N LEU A 71 17.25 10.06 6.34
CA LEU A 71 16.00 10.79 6.51
C LEU A 71 15.68 11.00 7.99
N TYR A 72 15.91 10.01 8.83
CA TYR A 72 15.74 10.10 10.28
C TYR A 72 16.75 11.07 10.91
N GLU A 73 18.03 10.94 10.58
CA GLU A 73 19.11 11.81 11.11
C GLU A 73 18.92 13.27 10.68
N SER A 74 18.31 13.50 9.54
CA SER A 74 17.92 14.85 9.05
C SER A 74 16.61 15.34 9.64
N GLY A 75 15.95 14.57 10.51
CA GLY A 75 14.69 14.95 11.16
C GLY A 75 13.45 14.91 10.26
N PHE A 76 13.52 14.27 9.09
CA PHE A 76 12.40 14.23 8.13
C PHE A 76 11.37 13.15 8.45
N ILE A 77 11.79 12.05 9.09
CA ILE A 77 10.91 10.93 9.46
C ILE A 77 11.15 10.49 10.91
N THR A 78 10.19 9.76 11.48
CA THR A 78 10.34 9.06 12.75
C THR A 78 11.34 7.92 12.64
N TYR A 79 11.69 7.30 13.77
CA TYR A 79 12.69 6.23 13.81
C TYR A 79 12.30 5.06 12.90
N MET A 80 13.21 4.68 11.99
CA MET A 80 12.95 3.72 10.91
C MET A 80 13.05 2.25 11.33
N ARG A 81 13.47 1.94 12.57
CA ARG A 81 13.53 0.57 13.08
C ARG A 81 12.38 0.37 14.07
N THR A 82 11.22 0.02 13.57
CA THR A 82 10.00 -0.20 14.37
C THR A 82 9.13 -1.28 13.73
N ASP A 83 8.44 -2.03 14.57
CA ASP A 83 7.37 -2.96 14.19
C ASP A 83 5.98 -2.37 14.45
N SER A 84 5.92 -1.15 14.99
CA SER A 84 4.68 -0.44 15.28
C SER A 84 4.05 0.14 14.02
N VAL A 85 2.73 0.07 13.97
CA VAL A 85 1.86 0.73 12.96
C VAL A 85 1.10 1.91 13.57
N ASN A 86 1.32 2.21 14.86
CA ASN A 86 0.58 3.23 15.58
C ASN A 86 1.03 4.64 15.15
N LEU A 87 0.08 5.54 15.11
CA LEU A 87 0.32 6.98 15.00
C LEU A 87 -0.06 7.65 16.32
N SER A 88 0.75 8.62 16.77
CA SER A 88 0.37 9.46 17.90
C SER A 88 -0.87 10.30 17.57
N GLU A 89 -1.53 10.82 18.58
CA GLU A 89 -2.65 11.75 18.42
C GLU A 89 -2.24 12.98 17.60
N TYR A 90 -1.04 13.51 17.85
CA TYR A 90 -0.48 14.61 17.07
C TYR A 90 -0.35 14.25 15.59
N ALA A 91 0.21 13.08 15.26
CA ALA A 91 0.38 12.64 13.88
C ALA A 91 -0.96 12.42 13.17
N THR A 92 -1.95 11.87 13.88
CA THR A 92 -3.31 11.69 13.36
C THR A 92 -3.98 13.04 13.09
N ALA A 93 -3.89 13.99 14.01
CA ALA A 93 -4.43 15.33 13.86
C ALA A 93 -3.76 16.08 12.70
N SER A 94 -2.43 16.10 12.63
CA SER A 94 -1.67 16.73 11.54
C SER A 94 -1.98 16.09 10.17
N SER A 95 -2.17 14.78 10.11
CA SER A 95 -2.58 14.10 8.89
C SER A 95 -3.98 14.52 8.44
N LYS A 96 -4.92 14.64 9.38
CA LYS A 96 -6.27 15.15 9.11
C LYS A 96 -6.22 16.56 8.51
N ASP A 97 -5.48 17.47 9.15
CA ASP A 97 -5.37 18.85 8.68
C ASP A 97 -4.74 18.92 7.28
N ALA A 98 -3.70 18.15 7.04
CA ALA A 98 -3.07 18.04 5.72
C ALA A 98 -4.06 17.52 4.65
N ILE A 99 -4.86 16.49 4.95
CA ILE A 99 -5.87 15.95 4.03
C ILE A 99 -6.95 17.00 3.73
N ILE A 100 -7.46 17.69 4.76
CA ILE A 100 -8.47 18.75 4.58
C ILE A 100 -7.94 19.83 3.65
N HIS A 101 -6.71 20.29 3.91
CA HIS A 101 -6.10 21.36 3.12
C HIS A 101 -5.88 20.99 1.65
N MET A 102 -5.45 19.75 1.39
CA MET A 102 -5.11 19.28 0.04
C MET A 102 -6.30 18.82 -0.78
N MET A 103 -7.25 18.11 -0.15
CA MET A 103 -8.27 17.33 -0.86
C MET A 103 -9.69 17.62 -0.37
N GLY A 104 -9.85 18.15 0.85
CA GLY A 104 -11.13 18.46 1.46
C GLY A 104 -11.56 17.42 2.50
N GLU A 105 -12.47 17.84 3.37
CA GLU A 105 -12.92 17.09 4.56
C GLU A 105 -13.53 15.72 4.23
N ARG A 106 -14.20 15.58 3.08
CA ARG A 106 -14.83 14.31 2.65
C ARG A 106 -13.85 13.13 2.52
N TYR A 107 -12.55 13.42 2.36
CA TYR A 107 -11.52 12.40 2.24
C TYR A 107 -10.89 12.02 3.57
N VAL A 108 -11.26 12.67 4.66
CA VAL A 108 -10.75 12.37 5.99
C VAL A 108 -11.47 11.15 6.57
N HIS A 109 -10.70 10.16 6.98
CA HIS A 109 -11.22 9.01 7.73
C HIS A 109 -10.14 8.51 8.70
N PRO A 110 -9.99 9.14 9.89
CA PRO A 110 -8.98 8.75 10.86
C PRO A 110 -9.14 7.28 11.26
N ARG A 111 -8.03 6.54 11.28
CA ARG A 111 -7.98 5.14 11.69
C ARG A 111 -6.93 4.96 12.76
N HIS A 112 -7.28 4.18 13.77
CA HIS A 112 -6.33 3.65 14.72
C HIS A 112 -5.89 2.27 14.26
N PHE A 113 -4.59 2.08 14.19
CA PHE A 113 -3.98 0.79 13.87
C PHE A 113 -3.31 0.26 15.13
N GLU A 114 -3.58 -0.99 15.46
CA GLU A 114 -2.98 -1.66 16.60
C GLU A 114 -1.92 -2.65 16.14
N THR A 115 -0.77 -2.63 16.80
CA THR A 115 0.28 -3.61 16.58
C THR A 115 -0.10 -4.91 17.25
N LYS A 116 -0.29 -5.99 16.48
CA LYS A 116 -0.72 -7.31 16.99
C LYS A 116 0.40 -8.10 17.68
N THR A 117 1.63 -7.60 17.71
CA THR A 117 2.78 -8.31 18.27
C THR A 117 2.74 -8.23 19.80
N LYS A 118 2.60 -9.37 20.46
CA LYS A 118 2.73 -9.46 21.92
C LYS A 118 4.14 -9.01 22.32
N GLY A 119 4.25 -7.94 23.11
CA GLY A 119 5.52 -7.37 23.57
C GLY A 119 6.03 -6.18 22.76
N ALA A 120 5.30 -5.70 21.75
CA ALA A 120 5.60 -4.39 21.17
C ALA A 120 5.49 -3.33 22.26
N GLN A 121 6.56 -2.57 22.48
CA GLN A 121 6.52 -1.45 23.42
C GLN A 121 5.52 -0.42 22.87
N GLU A 122 4.47 -0.12 23.62
CA GLU A 122 3.41 0.85 23.23
C GLU A 122 3.94 2.25 22.89
N ALA A 123 5.20 2.53 23.25
CA ALA A 123 5.86 3.82 23.02
C ALA A 123 6.39 4.04 21.59
N HIS A 124 6.38 3.02 20.72
CA HIS A 124 6.93 3.16 19.36
C HIS A 124 5.87 3.55 18.35
N GLU A 125 6.14 4.60 17.58
CA GLU A 125 5.34 4.98 16.42
C GLU A 125 5.75 4.21 15.15
N ALA A 126 4.86 4.23 14.16
CA ALA A 126 5.15 3.83 12.79
C ALA A 126 6.20 4.75 12.13
N ILE A 127 6.75 4.31 11.02
CA ILE A 127 7.60 5.16 10.17
C ILE A 127 6.71 6.15 9.43
N ARG A 128 6.85 7.44 9.75
CA ARG A 128 6.07 8.54 9.20
C ARG A 128 6.90 9.80 9.03
N PRO A 129 6.46 10.79 8.24
CA PRO A 129 7.03 12.12 8.26
C PRO A 129 6.95 12.74 9.64
N THR A 130 7.96 13.51 10.02
CA THR A 130 7.94 14.30 11.27
C THR A 130 6.87 15.39 11.18
N TYR A 131 6.77 16.02 10.02
CA TYR A 131 5.80 17.09 9.73
C TYR A 131 4.97 16.73 8.51
N MET A 132 3.65 16.58 8.68
CA MET A 132 2.75 16.13 7.61
C MET A 132 2.51 17.17 6.52
N GLU A 133 2.68 18.44 6.84
CA GLU A 133 2.60 19.56 5.91
C GLU A 133 3.73 19.56 4.86
N ASN A 134 4.85 18.93 5.17
CA ASN A 134 5.98 18.82 4.26
C ASN A 134 5.76 17.67 3.25
N GLN A 135 5.13 17.98 2.11
CA GLN A 135 4.88 17.00 1.04
C GLN A 135 6.18 16.57 0.32
N SER A 136 7.22 17.36 0.41
CA SER A 136 8.52 17.09 -0.17
C SER A 136 9.62 17.61 0.73
N ILE A 137 10.82 17.12 0.52
CA ILE A 137 12.04 17.49 1.25
C ILE A 137 13.15 17.87 0.29
N ASP A 138 14.15 18.59 0.79
CA ASP A 138 15.42 18.73 0.11
C ASP A 138 16.29 17.50 0.35
N GLY A 139 17.07 17.12 -0.68
CA GLY A 139 17.93 15.94 -0.63
C GLY A 139 18.14 15.31 -1.99
N THR A 140 18.79 14.16 -2.00
CA THR A 140 19.04 13.37 -3.21
C THR A 140 17.74 12.84 -3.82
N ALA A 141 17.77 12.48 -5.10
CA ALA A 141 16.62 11.87 -5.77
C ALA A 141 16.12 10.59 -5.07
N GLN A 142 17.03 9.83 -4.46
CA GLN A 142 16.68 8.61 -3.72
C GLN A 142 15.98 8.93 -2.40
N GLU A 143 16.47 9.90 -1.65
CA GLU A 143 15.84 10.38 -0.41
C GLU A 143 14.45 10.93 -0.68
N LYS A 144 14.30 11.78 -1.69
CA LYS A 144 12.99 12.32 -2.10
C LYS A 144 11.98 11.22 -2.46
N LYS A 145 12.39 10.19 -3.20
CA LYS A 145 11.51 9.06 -3.57
C LYS A 145 11.09 8.23 -2.35
N LEU A 146 12.02 7.95 -1.43
CA LEU A 146 11.68 7.17 -0.23
C LEU A 146 10.79 7.98 0.72
N TYR A 147 11.08 9.28 0.89
CA TYR A 147 10.24 10.19 1.68
C TYR A 147 8.82 10.28 1.11
N ASP A 148 8.68 10.49 -0.20
CA ASP A 148 7.37 10.53 -0.88
C ASP A 148 6.56 9.25 -0.67
N LEU A 149 7.23 8.09 -0.73
CA LEU A 149 6.60 6.80 -0.45
C LEU A 149 6.07 6.72 0.99
N ILE A 150 6.86 7.18 1.98
CA ILE A 150 6.49 7.19 3.39
C ILE A 150 5.35 8.18 3.62
N TRP A 151 5.47 9.40 3.08
CA TRP A 151 4.46 10.45 3.21
C TRP A 151 3.11 10.00 2.64
N LYS A 152 3.09 9.49 1.40
CA LYS A 152 1.87 8.98 0.76
C LYS A 152 1.21 7.85 1.55
N ARG A 153 1.99 6.93 2.10
CA ARG A 153 1.46 5.84 2.91
C ARG A 153 0.81 6.36 4.18
N THR A 154 1.45 7.29 4.88
CA THR A 154 0.94 7.86 6.13
C THR A 154 -0.35 8.62 5.89
N ILE A 155 -0.38 9.54 4.92
CA ILE A 155 -1.58 10.29 4.55
C ILE A 155 -2.70 9.36 4.11
N ALA A 156 -2.44 8.42 3.20
CA ALA A 156 -3.45 7.47 2.71
C ALA A 156 -4.06 6.63 3.83
N SER A 157 -3.27 6.26 4.86
CA SER A 157 -3.76 5.49 6.00
C SER A 157 -4.87 6.19 6.78
N GLN A 158 -4.93 7.53 6.70
CA GLN A 158 -5.91 8.39 7.39
C GLN A 158 -7.01 8.92 6.44
N MET A 159 -7.03 8.42 5.20
CA MET A 159 -8.03 8.81 4.19
C MET A 159 -9.20 7.82 4.11
N ALA A 160 -10.32 8.29 3.55
CA ALA A 160 -11.47 7.45 3.19
C ALA A 160 -11.06 6.31 2.26
N ASP A 161 -11.86 5.24 2.27
CA ASP A 161 -11.66 4.12 1.35
C ASP A 161 -11.77 4.57 -0.11
N ALA A 162 -10.96 3.97 -0.98
CA ALA A 162 -11.12 4.17 -2.41
C ALA A 162 -12.39 3.44 -2.88
N GLU A 163 -13.26 4.15 -3.57
CA GLU A 163 -14.43 3.58 -4.21
C GLU A 163 -14.08 3.20 -5.66
N LEU A 164 -14.27 1.94 -5.96
CA LEU A 164 -13.90 1.33 -7.24
C LEU A 164 -15.12 0.60 -7.82
N GLU A 165 -15.15 0.43 -9.12
CA GLU A 165 -16.06 -0.48 -9.80
C GLU A 165 -15.30 -1.70 -10.30
N LYS A 166 -15.75 -2.90 -9.91
CA LYS A 166 -15.23 -4.15 -10.44
C LYS A 166 -16.17 -4.68 -11.48
N THR A 167 -15.73 -4.68 -12.74
CA THR A 167 -16.42 -5.34 -13.83
C THR A 167 -15.83 -6.71 -14.06
N THR A 168 -16.68 -7.74 -14.06
CA THR A 168 -16.30 -9.13 -14.34
C THR A 168 -17.06 -9.56 -15.60
N ALA A 169 -16.31 -10.03 -16.60
CA ALA A 169 -16.88 -10.66 -17.79
C ALA A 169 -16.71 -12.19 -17.67
N THR A 170 -17.80 -12.93 -17.79
CA THR A 170 -17.77 -14.39 -17.87
C THR A 170 -17.71 -14.78 -19.33
N ILE A 171 -16.67 -15.52 -19.71
CA ILE A 171 -16.43 -15.95 -21.09
C ILE A 171 -16.48 -17.47 -21.13
N SER A 172 -17.34 -18.03 -22.00
CA SER A 172 -17.33 -19.44 -22.34
C SER A 172 -16.57 -19.70 -23.65
N ILE A 173 -16.05 -20.91 -23.73
CA ILE A 173 -15.29 -21.41 -24.89
C ILE A 173 -15.99 -22.68 -25.39
#